data_6ce67e8ed3cc0226d90e8950c32f2e97
#
_entry.id   6ce67e8ed3cc0226d90e8950c32f2e97
#
_cell.length_a   1.000
_cell.length_b   1.000
_cell.length_c   1.000
_cell.angle_alpha   90.00
_cell.angle_beta   90.00
_cell.angle_gamma   90.00
#
_symmetry.space_group_name_H-M   'P 1'
#
loop_
_entity.id
_entity.type
_entity.pdbx_description
1 polymer ?
#
loop_
_entity_poly.entity_id
_entity_poly.type
_entity_poly.pdbx_seq_one_letter_code
_entity_poly.pdbx_strand_id
1 'polypeptide(L)'
;MKAALWYQKGDIRVEEIESGPPGPGQVKVKIKVCGICGSDLHEYREGPFIIPRKPHPITHRQGGPVILGHEFSGEVVALGEGVTQFAPGDRVVVNPLIYCGECHYCRLGQHIMCTKLGTVGFAADGAFAEYGVFYEYSLLRLPASVSDEMGAFVEPLAVAVHAVKRSRMKIGASVAIVGAGPIGLLVMQACLAAGAGKVFVVEPMKARRKISSETGAAAVINPTETNPGKEIAKLTEGLRSDLAFDCVGNQPAFDTAVKITGRRAVICVVGLSLKPIEVPFIRLWGHEKEVTFSSGYEDEFPAAISYLADHRVKVEKLISASIGLDKLVEKGIIPLIEAGEKHVKILVYP
;
A
#
# COMPACT_ATOMS: atom_id res chain seq x y z
N MET A 1 18.15 -20.93 3.88
CA MET A 1 17.19 -20.02 4.49
C MET A 1 15.77 -20.47 4.19
N LYS A 2 14.84 -20.23 5.12
CA LYS A 2 13.42 -20.43 4.82
C LYS A 2 12.87 -19.31 3.93
N ALA A 3 12.04 -19.68 2.95
CA ALA A 3 11.34 -18.74 2.08
C ALA A 3 9.99 -19.31 1.65
N ALA A 4 9.00 -18.44 1.47
CA ALA A 4 7.69 -18.79 0.94
C ALA A 4 7.64 -18.47 -0.56
N LEU A 5 7.63 -19.49 -1.38
CA LEU A 5 7.67 -19.41 -2.84
C LEU A 5 6.28 -19.59 -3.42
N TRP A 6 5.84 -18.62 -4.20
CA TRP A 6 4.66 -18.74 -5.04
C TRP A 6 5.01 -19.47 -6.33
N TYR A 7 4.39 -20.60 -6.59
CA TYR A 7 4.58 -21.41 -7.80
C TYR A 7 3.53 -21.09 -8.87
N GLN A 8 2.29 -21.02 -8.45
CA GLN A 8 1.13 -20.72 -9.28
C GLN A 8 -0.07 -20.36 -8.41
N LYS A 9 -1.20 -20.06 -9.04
CA LYS A 9 -2.47 -19.82 -8.38
C LYS A 9 -2.78 -20.90 -7.33
N GLY A 10 -3.03 -20.47 -6.09
CA GLY A 10 -3.37 -21.34 -4.96
C GLY A 10 -2.20 -22.14 -4.38
N ASP A 11 -0.97 -21.93 -4.87
CA ASP A 11 0.18 -22.72 -4.46
C ASP A 11 1.34 -21.82 -4.02
N ILE A 12 1.47 -21.66 -2.68
CA ILE A 12 2.63 -21.06 -2.01
C ILE A 12 3.18 -22.11 -1.05
N ARG A 13 4.48 -22.36 -1.11
CA ARG A 13 5.18 -23.35 -0.29
C ARG A 13 6.30 -22.68 0.48
N VAL A 14 6.44 -23.05 1.76
CA VAL A 14 7.60 -22.65 2.56
C VAL A 14 8.67 -23.73 2.41
N GLU A 15 9.81 -23.34 1.89
CA GLU A 15 10.91 -24.23 1.57
C GLU A 15 12.24 -23.71 2.09
N GLU A 16 13.21 -24.60 2.27
CA GLU A 16 14.60 -24.28 2.52
C GLU A 16 15.32 -24.08 1.19
N ILE A 17 15.85 -22.87 0.97
CA ILE A 17 16.61 -22.52 -0.24
C ILE A 17 17.96 -21.92 0.12
N GLU A 18 18.89 -21.89 -0.82
CA GLU A 18 20.14 -21.15 -0.64
C GLU A 18 19.90 -19.64 -0.70
N SER A 19 20.56 -18.92 0.21
CA SER A 19 20.61 -17.47 0.18
C SER A 19 21.97 -17.04 -0.36
N GLY A 20 22.04 -16.73 -1.64
CA GLY A 20 23.27 -16.28 -2.30
C GLY A 20 23.86 -15.02 -1.67
N PRO A 21 25.14 -14.70 -1.97
CA PRO A 21 25.73 -13.41 -1.61
C PRO A 21 25.13 -12.28 -2.45
N PRO A 22 25.21 -11.01 -1.99
CA PRO A 22 24.84 -9.86 -2.80
C PRO A 22 25.83 -9.67 -3.95
N GLY A 23 25.31 -9.38 -5.15
CA GLY A 23 26.10 -8.99 -6.32
C GLY A 23 26.53 -7.51 -6.26
N PRO A 24 27.25 -7.01 -7.29
CA PRO A 24 27.67 -5.60 -7.38
C PRO A 24 26.49 -4.64 -7.24
N GLY A 25 26.62 -3.61 -6.39
CA GLY A 25 25.58 -2.63 -6.11
C GLY A 25 24.37 -3.17 -5.34
N GLN A 26 24.46 -4.40 -4.80
CA GLN A 26 23.38 -5.02 -4.04
C GLN A 26 23.73 -5.15 -2.56
N VAL A 27 22.70 -5.19 -1.74
CA VAL A 27 22.76 -5.32 -0.28
C VAL A 27 21.94 -6.52 0.14
N LYS A 28 22.51 -7.40 0.98
CA LYS A 28 21.77 -8.49 1.61
C LYS A 28 21.16 -8.00 2.91
N VAL A 29 19.86 -8.16 3.03
CA VAL A 29 19.06 -7.73 4.17
C VAL A 29 18.48 -8.94 4.87
N LYS A 30 18.67 -9.02 6.19
CA LYS A 30 17.91 -9.93 7.07
C LYS A 30 16.54 -9.33 7.31
N ILE A 31 15.52 -9.99 6.83
CA ILE A 31 14.14 -9.52 6.98
C ILE A 31 13.73 -9.64 8.45
N LYS A 32 13.18 -8.57 9.02
CA LYS A 32 12.66 -8.56 10.40
C LYS A 32 11.16 -8.83 10.39
N VAL A 33 10.43 -8.16 9.50
CA VAL A 33 8.97 -8.31 9.37
C VAL A 33 8.51 -7.88 7.99
N CYS A 34 7.51 -8.57 7.45
CA CYS A 34 6.88 -8.25 6.18
C CYS A 34 5.35 -8.21 6.33
N GLY A 35 4.68 -7.18 5.80
CA GLY A 35 3.23 -7.08 5.73
C GLY A 35 2.65 -7.89 4.56
N ILE A 36 1.45 -8.43 4.73
CA ILE A 36 0.70 -9.03 3.62
C ILE A 36 -0.11 -7.92 2.94
N CYS A 37 0.07 -7.75 1.64
CA CYS A 37 -0.64 -6.81 0.78
C CYS A 37 -1.83 -7.46 0.05
N GLY A 38 -2.81 -6.66 -0.35
CA GLY A 38 -3.90 -7.11 -1.22
C GLY A 38 -3.41 -7.69 -2.55
N SER A 39 -2.29 -7.20 -3.08
CA SER A 39 -1.67 -7.72 -4.31
C SER A 39 -1.13 -9.15 -4.15
N ASP A 40 -0.60 -9.52 -2.97
CA ASP A 40 -0.20 -10.91 -2.68
C ASP A 40 -1.42 -11.84 -2.69
N LEU A 41 -2.57 -11.34 -2.17
CA LEU A 41 -3.83 -12.09 -2.19
C LEU A 41 -4.37 -12.28 -3.63
N HIS A 42 -4.21 -11.26 -4.48
CA HIS A 42 -4.58 -11.36 -5.90
C HIS A 42 -3.73 -12.38 -6.64
N GLU A 43 -2.41 -12.39 -6.42
CA GLU A 43 -1.53 -13.41 -7.01
C GLU A 43 -1.90 -14.82 -6.54
N TYR A 44 -2.18 -15.00 -5.26
CA TYR A 44 -2.61 -16.29 -4.73
C TYR A 44 -3.94 -16.76 -5.34
N ARG A 45 -4.93 -15.86 -5.47
CA ARG A 45 -6.28 -16.23 -5.94
C ARG A 45 -6.39 -16.38 -7.45
N GLU A 46 -5.71 -15.54 -8.22
CA GLU A 46 -6.00 -15.33 -9.65
C GLU A 46 -4.73 -15.27 -10.51
N GLY A 47 -3.55 -15.25 -9.86
CA GLY A 47 -2.26 -15.04 -10.53
C GLY A 47 -1.91 -16.07 -11.61
N PRO A 48 -0.93 -15.72 -12.46
CA PRO A 48 -0.11 -14.53 -12.38
C PRO A 48 -0.85 -13.28 -12.87
N PHE A 49 -0.84 -12.23 -12.05
CA PHE A 49 -1.46 -10.93 -12.34
C PHE A 49 -0.39 -9.84 -12.52
N ILE A 50 0.46 -9.61 -11.48
CA ILE A 50 1.62 -8.70 -11.51
C ILE A 50 2.87 -9.48 -11.88
N ILE A 51 2.99 -10.73 -11.45
CA ILE A 51 4.10 -11.61 -11.82
C ILE A 51 4.20 -11.70 -13.34
N PRO A 52 5.39 -11.41 -13.93
CA PRO A 52 5.54 -11.32 -15.38
C PRO A 52 5.24 -12.65 -16.08
N ARG A 53 4.32 -12.63 -17.05
CA ARG A 53 4.01 -13.78 -17.91
C ARG A 53 5.01 -13.97 -19.07
N LYS A 54 5.81 -12.94 -19.34
CA LYS A 54 6.93 -12.94 -20.30
C LYS A 54 8.20 -12.50 -19.57
N PRO A 55 9.41 -12.81 -20.08
CA PRO A 55 10.63 -12.35 -19.45
C PRO A 55 10.61 -10.84 -19.20
N HIS A 56 10.76 -10.47 -17.92
CA HIS A 56 10.78 -9.06 -17.53
C HIS A 56 12.03 -8.37 -18.10
N PRO A 57 11.92 -7.17 -18.67
CA PRO A 57 13.03 -6.54 -19.40
C PRO A 57 14.29 -6.24 -18.57
N ILE A 58 14.17 -6.17 -17.23
CA ILE A 58 15.28 -5.86 -16.32
C ILE A 58 15.73 -7.10 -15.56
N THR A 59 14.79 -7.83 -14.96
CA THR A 59 15.10 -8.96 -14.06
C THR A 59 15.13 -10.31 -14.75
N HIS A 60 14.63 -10.36 -16.00
CA HIS A 60 14.44 -11.60 -16.78
C HIS A 60 13.53 -12.65 -16.14
N ARG A 61 12.87 -12.30 -15.00
CA ARG A 61 11.87 -13.17 -14.35
C ARG A 61 10.69 -13.43 -15.28
N GLN A 62 10.26 -14.69 -15.30
CA GLN A 62 9.06 -15.13 -15.99
C GLN A 62 8.35 -16.20 -15.16
N GLY A 63 7.13 -15.92 -14.71
CA GLY A 63 6.39 -16.87 -13.85
C GLY A 63 7.03 -17.13 -12.51
N GLY A 64 6.57 -18.20 -11.87
CA GLY A 64 7.16 -18.74 -10.63
C GLY A 64 8.29 -19.73 -10.87
N PRO A 65 8.98 -20.21 -9.79
CA PRO A 65 8.74 -19.78 -8.41
C PRO A 65 9.27 -18.37 -8.13
N VAL A 66 8.58 -17.63 -7.27
CA VAL A 66 9.00 -16.30 -6.80
C VAL A 66 8.61 -16.10 -5.33
N ILE A 67 9.49 -15.50 -4.54
CA ILE A 67 9.21 -15.11 -3.17
C ILE A 67 8.37 -13.84 -3.22
N LEU A 68 7.12 -13.87 -2.69
CA LEU A 68 6.26 -12.69 -2.58
C LEU A 68 6.70 -11.79 -1.41
N GLY A 69 5.92 -10.73 -1.14
CA GLY A 69 6.13 -9.77 -0.05
C GLY A 69 7.00 -8.59 -0.46
N HIS A 70 6.42 -7.39 -0.31
CA HIS A 70 7.05 -6.13 -0.74
C HIS A 70 6.87 -4.98 0.28
N GLU A 71 6.21 -5.25 1.41
CA GLU A 71 5.98 -4.29 2.50
C GLU A 71 6.82 -4.71 3.72
N PHE A 72 8.09 -4.35 3.80
CA PHE A 72 8.98 -4.93 4.82
C PHE A 72 10.05 -4.00 5.35
N SER A 73 10.56 -4.39 6.51
CA SER A 73 11.76 -3.83 7.12
C SER A 73 12.78 -4.92 7.40
N GLY A 74 14.03 -4.52 7.55
CA GLY A 74 15.11 -5.45 7.84
C GLY A 74 16.39 -4.76 8.28
N GLU A 75 17.44 -5.59 8.40
CA GLU A 75 18.78 -5.17 8.82
C GLU A 75 19.80 -5.61 7.77
N VAL A 76 20.66 -4.71 7.37
CA VAL A 76 21.77 -4.99 6.44
C VAL A 76 22.73 -5.99 7.08
N VAL A 77 23.05 -7.07 6.37
CA VAL A 77 23.97 -8.11 6.87
C VAL A 77 25.19 -8.34 5.98
N ALA A 78 25.10 -8.01 4.69
CA ALA A 78 26.25 -8.07 3.78
C ALA A 78 26.10 -7.06 2.64
N LEU A 79 27.23 -6.64 2.09
CA LEU A 79 27.32 -5.64 1.02
C LEU A 79 28.00 -6.28 -0.19
N GLY A 80 27.47 -6.01 -1.38
CA GLY A 80 28.12 -6.31 -2.64
C GLY A 80 29.17 -5.25 -3.01
N GLU A 81 29.94 -5.56 -4.04
CA GLU A 81 30.96 -4.63 -4.56
C GLU A 81 30.31 -3.28 -4.98
N GLY A 82 30.98 -2.17 -4.63
CA GLY A 82 30.55 -0.81 -4.99
C GLY A 82 29.45 -0.20 -4.09
N VAL A 83 28.92 -0.94 -3.12
CA VAL A 83 27.98 -0.40 -2.13
C VAL A 83 28.72 0.52 -1.17
N THR A 84 28.25 1.77 -1.00
CA THR A 84 28.93 2.80 -0.20
C THR A 84 28.02 3.50 0.81
N GLN A 85 26.71 3.42 0.64
CA GLN A 85 25.76 4.20 1.45
C GLN A 85 25.31 3.47 2.72
N PHE A 86 25.55 2.15 2.82
CA PHE A 86 25.09 1.34 3.96
C PHE A 86 26.22 0.55 4.59
N ALA A 87 26.00 0.12 5.83
CA ALA A 87 26.89 -0.76 6.60
C ALA A 87 26.07 -1.91 7.22
N PRO A 88 26.70 -3.08 7.51
CA PRO A 88 26.08 -4.12 8.31
C PRO A 88 25.60 -3.57 9.65
N GLY A 89 24.36 -3.94 10.03
CA GLY A 89 23.66 -3.40 11.20
C GLY A 89 22.73 -2.22 10.91
N ASP A 90 22.82 -1.58 9.75
CA ASP A 90 21.84 -0.54 9.36
C ASP A 90 20.44 -1.11 9.28
N ARG A 91 19.47 -0.49 9.95
CA ARG A 91 18.05 -0.81 9.82
C ARG A 91 17.47 -0.10 8.61
N VAL A 92 16.76 -0.85 7.77
CA VAL A 92 16.31 -0.36 6.47
C VAL A 92 14.88 -0.78 6.16
N VAL A 93 14.24 0.01 5.29
CA VAL A 93 13.10 -0.39 4.45
C VAL A 93 13.53 -0.37 3.01
N VAL A 94 12.79 -1.08 2.17
CA VAL A 94 13.10 -1.17 0.75
C VAL A 94 11.93 -0.61 -0.06
N ASN A 95 12.21 0.37 -0.92
CA ASN A 95 11.30 0.77 -1.99
C ASN A 95 11.32 -0.33 -3.06
N PRO A 96 10.24 -1.10 -3.21
CA PRO A 96 10.24 -2.28 -4.07
C PRO A 96 10.20 -1.99 -5.57
N LEU A 97 10.20 -0.72 -6.02
CA LEU A 97 10.17 -0.41 -7.44
C LEU A 97 11.47 -0.80 -8.16
N ILE A 98 11.32 -1.56 -9.23
CA ILE A 98 12.40 -1.90 -10.16
C ILE A 98 12.16 -1.11 -11.44
N TYR A 99 13.09 -0.22 -11.80
CA TYR A 99 12.96 0.69 -12.94
C TYR A 99 14.24 0.80 -13.75
N CYS A 100 14.13 1.21 -15.02
CA CYS A 100 15.27 1.17 -15.94
C CYS A 100 16.25 2.35 -15.80
N GLY A 101 15.86 3.45 -15.15
CA GLY A 101 16.67 4.66 -15.01
C GLY A 101 16.83 5.51 -16.29
N GLU A 102 16.51 4.98 -17.46
CA GLU A 102 16.84 5.60 -18.78
C GLU A 102 15.64 6.12 -19.57
N CYS A 103 14.43 5.62 -19.34
CA CYS A 103 13.24 6.04 -20.09
C CYS A 103 12.82 7.47 -19.73
N HIS A 104 11.93 8.05 -20.55
CA HIS A 104 11.43 9.41 -20.34
C HIS A 104 10.94 9.65 -18.91
N TYR A 105 10.13 8.75 -18.37
CA TYR A 105 9.56 8.89 -17.02
C TYR A 105 10.63 8.77 -15.93
N CYS A 106 11.58 7.85 -16.06
CA CYS A 106 12.68 7.72 -15.10
C CYS A 106 13.54 8.98 -15.03
N ARG A 107 13.82 9.62 -16.17
CA ARG A 107 14.58 10.88 -16.22
C ARG A 107 13.86 12.05 -15.56
N LEU A 108 12.53 11.97 -15.43
CA LEU A 108 11.69 12.94 -14.71
C LEU A 108 11.48 12.58 -13.23
N GLY A 109 12.11 11.49 -12.74
CA GLY A 109 11.88 10.99 -11.38
C GLY A 109 10.54 10.26 -11.17
N GLN A 110 9.78 10.05 -12.24
CA GLN A 110 8.48 9.37 -12.22
C GLN A 110 8.65 7.85 -12.38
N HIS A 111 9.35 7.22 -11.43
CA HIS A 111 9.76 5.82 -11.53
C HIS A 111 8.60 4.84 -11.63
N ILE A 112 7.46 5.14 -10.96
CA ILE A 112 6.23 4.34 -11.05
C ILE A 112 5.67 4.26 -12.49
N MET A 113 5.99 5.24 -13.34
CA MET A 113 5.59 5.28 -14.75
C MET A 113 6.64 4.68 -15.70
N CYS A 114 7.66 4.00 -15.17
CA CYS A 114 8.70 3.38 -15.98
C CYS A 114 8.09 2.40 -16.98
N THR A 115 8.53 2.48 -18.25
CA THR A 115 8.04 1.56 -19.30
C THR A 115 8.51 0.11 -19.15
N LYS A 116 9.50 -0.10 -18.26
CA LYS A 116 10.03 -1.42 -17.87
C LYS A 116 9.82 -1.65 -16.37
N LEU A 117 8.71 -1.15 -15.80
CA LEU A 117 8.44 -1.23 -14.37
C LEU A 117 8.32 -2.68 -13.91
N GLY A 118 8.99 -3.00 -12.82
CA GLY A 118 8.82 -4.21 -12.04
C GLY A 118 8.69 -3.88 -10.56
N THR A 119 8.37 -4.90 -9.77
CA THR A 119 8.26 -4.76 -8.31
C THR A 119 8.90 -5.96 -7.65
N VAL A 120 9.70 -5.73 -6.63
CA VAL A 120 10.18 -6.76 -5.68
C VAL A 120 8.97 -7.50 -5.11
N GLY A 121 9.07 -8.81 -4.97
CA GLY A 121 7.93 -9.66 -4.61
C GLY A 121 7.12 -10.19 -5.81
N PHE A 122 7.37 -9.68 -7.03
CA PHE A 122 6.68 -10.14 -8.25
C PHE A 122 7.64 -10.32 -9.42
N ALA A 123 8.35 -9.26 -9.82
CA ALA A 123 9.34 -9.30 -10.90
C ALA A 123 10.74 -9.71 -10.40
N ALA A 124 10.95 -9.73 -9.11
CA ALA A 124 12.12 -10.25 -8.40
C ALA A 124 11.67 -10.81 -7.06
N ASP A 125 12.53 -11.58 -6.41
CA ASP A 125 12.23 -12.17 -5.11
C ASP A 125 12.02 -11.09 -4.04
N GLY A 126 11.01 -11.32 -3.20
CA GLY A 126 10.54 -10.41 -2.15
C GLY A 126 10.99 -10.83 -0.75
N ALA A 127 10.16 -10.53 0.24
CA ALA A 127 10.52 -10.54 1.65
C ALA A 127 9.76 -11.57 2.51
N PHE A 128 8.95 -12.45 1.94
CA PHE A 128 8.47 -13.62 2.70
C PHE A 128 9.58 -14.67 2.78
N ALA A 129 10.72 -14.27 3.37
CA ALA A 129 11.92 -15.08 3.55
C ALA A 129 12.78 -14.51 4.68
N GLU A 130 13.72 -15.31 5.21
CA GLU A 130 14.65 -14.83 6.25
C GLU A 130 15.63 -13.76 5.74
N TYR A 131 15.99 -13.82 4.45
CA TYR A 131 16.92 -12.88 3.81
C TYR A 131 16.44 -12.52 2.41
N GLY A 132 16.74 -11.29 1.98
CA GLY A 132 16.56 -10.83 0.60
C GLY A 132 17.80 -10.08 0.11
N VAL A 133 17.96 -9.98 -1.21
CA VAL A 133 19.04 -9.23 -1.85
C VAL A 133 18.41 -8.14 -2.72
N PHE A 134 18.77 -6.87 -2.44
CA PHE A 134 18.15 -5.71 -3.05
C PHE A 134 19.22 -4.71 -3.54
N TYR A 135 18.90 -3.89 -4.52
CA TYR A 135 19.79 -2.84 -4.98
C TYR A 135 19.93 -1.71 -3.95
N GLU A 136 21.14 -1.18 -3.77
CA GLU A 136 21.44 -0.08 -2.85
C GLU A 136 20.48 1.11 -3.03
N TYR A 137 20.15 1.47 -4.27
CA TYR A 137 19.28 2.61 -4.58
C TYR A 137 17.84 2.46 -4.04
N SER A 138 17.42 1.25 -3.74
CA SER A 138 16.07 0.96 -3.24
C SER A 138 15.96 1.02 -1.71
N LEU A 139 17.09 1.08 -0.98
CA LEU A 139 17.10 1.07 0.46
C LEU A 139 16.97 2.47 1.06
N LEU A 140 16.21 2.59 2.15
CA LEU A 140 16.14 3.80 2.98
C LEU A 140 16.38 3.40 4.44
N ARG A 141 17.18 4.22 5.16
CA ARG A 141 17.43 3.99 6.60
C ARG A 141 16.18 4.24 7.43
N LEU A 142 15.95 3.36 8.39
CA LEU A 142 14.96 3.58 9.44
C LEU A 142 15.58 4.26 10.63
N PRO A 143 15.01 5.39 11.12
CA PRO A 143 15.44 6.01 12.36
C PRO A 143 15.11 5.12 13.57
N ALA A 144 15.82 5.30 14.68
CA ALA A 144 15.63 4.51 15.90
C ALA A 144 14.21 4.61 16.48
N SER A 145 13.50 5.73 16.23
CA SER A 145 12.12 5.95 16.68
C SER A 145 11.08 5.13 15.92
N VAL A 146 11.44 4.52 14.78
CA VAL A 146 10.53 3.67 13.97
C VAL A 146 10.85 2.21 14.25
N SER A 147 9.90 1.44 14.78
CA SER A 147 10.06 0.00 15.00
C SER A 147 10.09 -0.77 13.68
N ASP A 148 10.46 -2.06 13.72
CA ASP A 148 10.45 -2.89 12.50
C ASP A 148 9.03 -3.10 11.99
N GLU A 149 8.04 -3.24 12.88
CA GLU A 149 6.62 -3.32 12.51
C GLU A 149 6.15 -2.03 11.82
N MET A 150 6.50 -0.86 12.37
CA MET A 150 6.21 0.42 11.71
C MET A 150 6.91 0.51 10.36
N GLY A 151 8.13 -0.02 10.25
CA GLY A 151 8.90 -0.10 9.01
C GLY A 151 8.18 -0.85 7.89
N ALA A 152 7.47 -1.94 8.21
CA ALA A 152 6.64 -2.68 7.26
C ALA A 152 5.42 -1.87 6.74
N PHE A 153 5.07 -0.78 7.40
CA PHE A 153 4.01 0.13 6.92
C PHE A 153 4.53 1.28 6.07
N VAL A 154 5.84 1.46 5.91
CA VAL A 154 6.39 2.58 5.13
C VAL A 154 5.92 2.51 3.68
N GLU A 155 5.96 1.32 3.06
CA GLU A 155 5.50 1.13 1.68
C GLU A 155 4.01 1.48 1.52
N PRO A 156 3.06 0.84 2.22
CA PRO A 156 1.63 1.17 2.04
C PRO A 156 1.29 2.60 2.52
N LEU A 157 2.06 3.18 3.45
CA LEU A 157 1.90 4.59 3.80
C LEU A 157 2.41 5.51 2.70
N ALA A 158 3.48 5.15 1.98
CA ALA A 158 3.92 5.90 0.79
C ALA A 158 2.83 5.93 -0.28
N VAL A 159 2.10 4.81 -0.51
CA VAL A 159 0.91 4.78 -1.38
C VAL A 159 -0.14 5.80 -0.91
N ALA A 160 -0.42 5.86 0.39
CA ALA A 160 -1.39 6.78 0.96
C ALA A 160 -0.96 8.25 0.81
N VAL A 161 0.31 8.57 1.10
CA VAL A 161 0.87 9.92 0.93
C VAL A 161 0.83 10.34 -0.54
N HIS A 162 1.16 9.44 -1.47
CA HIS A 162 1.06 9.69 -2.90
C HIS A 162 -0.37 10.00 -3.32
N ALA A 163 -1.36 9.24 -2.82
CA ALA A 163 -2.76 9.51 -3.10
C ALA A 163 -3.18 10.92 -2.63
N VAL A 164 -2.74 11.34 -1.44
CA VAL A 164 -2.99 12.70 -0.92
C VAL A 164 -2.33 13.75 -1.83
N LYS A 165 -1.08 13.55 -2.23
CA LYS A 165 -0.36 14.43 -3.17
C LYS A 165 -1.08 14.52 -4.53
N ARG A 166 -1.45 13.37 -5.11
CA ARG A 166 -2.17 13.27 -6.39
C ARG A 166 -3.54 13.94 -6.37
N SER A 167 -4.23 13.90 -5.22
CA SER A 167 -5.53 14.55 -5.05
C SER A 167 -5.48 16.08 -5.02
N ARG A 168 -4.29 16.65 -4.86
CA ARG A 168 -4.10 18.10 -4.68
C ARG A 168 -4.89 18.66 -3.50
N MET A 169 -5.02 17.87 -2.41
CA MET A 169 -5.74 18.26 -1.20
C MET A 169 -5.25 19.61 -0.68
N LYS A 170 -6.19 20.48 -0.37
CA LYS A 170 -5.90 21.78 0.27
C LYS A 170 -5.94 21.64 1.80
N ILE A 171 -5.10 22.41 2.48
CA ILE A 171 -5.16 22.53 3.96
C ILE A 171 -6.57 22.98 4.35
N GLY A 172 -7.12 22.35 5.38
CA GLY A 172 -8.48 22.63 5.86
C GLY A 172 -9.61 21.96 5.08
N ALA A 173 -9.32 21.25 3.97
CA ALA A 173 -10.35 20.57 3.18
C ALA A 173 -11.13 19.54 4.00
N SER A 174 -12.42 19.41 3.68
CA SER A 174 -13.26 18.30 4.13
C SER A 174 -13.07 17.09 3.22
N VAL A 175 -12.66 15.96 3.80
CA VAL A 175 -12.28 14.75 3.06
C VAL A 175 -13.19 13.60 3.43
N ALA A 176 -13.58 12.79 2.46
CA ALA A 176 -14.30 11.54 2.68
C ALA A 176 -13.49 10.33 2.18
N ILE A 177 -13.40 9.29 2.98
CA ILE A 177 -12.74 8.02 2.64
C ILE A 177 -13.81 6.97 2.45
N VAL A 178 -13.87 6.35 1.28
CA VAL A 178 -14.75 5.22 0.99
C VAL A 178 -13.92 3.94 1.09
N GLY A 179 -14.25 3.14 2.11
CA GLY A 179 -13.52 1.94 2.49
C GLY A 179 -12.38 2.20 3.48
N ALA A 180 -12.47 1.55 4.66
CA ALA A 180 -11.46 1.60 5.72
C ALA A 180 -10.62 0.30 5.77
N GLY A 181 -10.22 -0.23 4.62
CA GLY A 181 -9.16 -1.22 4.54
C GLY A 181 -7.79 -0.62 4.92
N PRO A 182 -6.70 -1.40 4.83
CA PRO A 182 -5.36 -0.91 5.20
C PRO A 182 -5.04 0.43 4.54
N ILE A 183 -5.24 0.53 3.22
CA ILE A 183 -4.96 1.76 2.46
C ILE A 183 -5.90 2.90 2.87
N GLY A 184 -7.21 2.63 3.02
CA GLY A 184 -8.15 3.70 3.42
C GLY A 184 -7.86 4.28 4.80
N LEU A 185 -7.46 3.46 5.77
CA LEU A 185 -7.03 3.89 7.10
C LEU A 185 -5.73 4.70 7.05
N LEU A 186 -4.80 4.33 6.18
CA LEU A 186 -3.55 5.08 5.99
C LEU A 186 -3.81 6.40 5.24
N VAL A 187 -4.65 6.41 4.19
CA VAL A 187 -5.06 7.64 3.48
C VAL A 187 -5.76 8.61 4.43
N MET A 188 -6.67 8.10 5.28
CA MET A 188 -7.33 8.93 6.30
C MET A 188 -6.31 9.63 7.20
N GLN A 189 -5.36 8.88 7.76
CA GLN A 189 -4.35 9.44 8.65
C GLN A 189 -3.36 10.34 7.91
N ALA A 190 -2.99 10.00 6.67
CA ALA A 190 -2.15 10.85 5.83
C ALA A 190 -2.83 12.19 5.50
N CYS A 191 -4.15 12.20 5.24
CA CYS A 191 -4.92 13.42 5.08
C CYS A 191 -4.87 14.30 6.34
N LEU A 192 -5.07 13.71 7.52
CA LEU A 192 -4.97 14.43 8.79
C LEU A 192 -3.57 14.99 9.02
N ALA A 193 -2.53 14.20 8.78
CA ALA A 193 -1.13 14.62 8.90
C ALA A 193 -0.75 15.73 7.92
N ALA A 194 -1.41 15.76 6.75
CA ALA A 194 -1.23 16.79 5.71
C ALA A 194 -2.14 18.02 5.89
N GLY A 195 -2.95 18.09 6.96
CA GLY A 195 -3.74 19.27 7.31
C GLY A 195 -5.18 19.29 6.81
N ALA A 196 -5.80 18.13 6.58
CA ALA A 196 -7.24 18.06 6.35
C ALA A 196 -8.03 18.63 7.54
N GLY A 197 -9.11 19.35 7.28
CA GLY A 197 -9.94 19.97 8.33
C GLY A 197 -10.85 18.94 9.01
N LYS A 198 -11.57 18.16 8.24
CA LYS A 198 -12.44 17.07 8.73
C LYS A 198 -12.29 15.87 7.81
N VAL A 199 -12.14 14.67 8.39
CA VAL A 199 -12.11 13.43 7.60
C VAL A 199 -13.30 12.56 8.01
N PHE A 200 -14.13 12.20 7.04
CA PHE A 200 -15.28 11.30 7.17
C PHE A 200 -14.91 9.94 6.59
N VAL A 201 -15.36 8.87 7.21
CA VAL A 201 -15.11 7.50 6.74
C VAL A 201 -16.42 6.79 6.46
N VAL A 202 -16.55 6.15 5.30
CA VAL A 202 -17.68 5.31 4.92
C VAL A 202 -17.19 3.86 4.88
N GLU A 203 -17.67 3.02 5.83
CA GLU A 203 -17.18 1.65 6.00
C GLU A 203 -18.29 0.74 6.59
N PRO A 204 -18.64 -0.39 5.95
CA PRO A 204 -19.63 -1.32 6.47
C PRO A 204 -19.14 -2.14 7.67
N MET A 205 -17.84 -2.41 7.80
CA MET A 205 -17.29 -3.32 8.81
C MET A 205 -17.13 -2.64 10.18
N LYS A 206 -17.77 -3.15 11.22
CA LYS A 206 -17.76 -2.57 12.57
C LYS A 206 -16.35 -2.41 13.14
N ALA A 207 -15.49 -3.42 12.98
CA ALA A 207 -14.12 -3.38 13.49
C ALA A 207 -13.30 -2.25 12.85
N ARG A 208 -13.40 -2.08 11.53
CA ARG A 208 -12.70 -1.02 10.78
C ARG A 208 -13.25 0.36 11.10
N ARG A 209 -14.57 0.49 11.31
CA ARG A 209 -15.18 1.73 11.79
C ARG A 209 -14.63 2.16 13.16
N LYS A 210 -14.47 1.19 14.09
CA LYS A 210 -13.86 1.45 15.39
C LYS A 210 -12.44 2.01 15.26
N ILE A 211 -11.61 1.36 14.46
CA ILE A 211 -10.22 1.84 14.19
C ILE A 211 -10.25 3.24 13.59
N SER A 212 -11.12 3.51 12.60
CA SER A 212 -11.25 4.84 12.00
C SER A 212 -11.57 5.92 13.03
N SER A 213 -12.53 5.65 13.95
CA SER A 213 -12.85 6.60 15.04
C SER A 213 -11.69 6.81 15.99
N GLU A 214 -10.96 5.76 16.33
CA GLU A 214 -9.82 5.80 17.26
C GLU A 214 -8.57 6.44 16.65
N THR A 215 -8.50 6.55 15.33
CA THR A 215 -7.36 7.11 14.60
C THR A 215 -7.64 8.47 13.96
N GLY A 216 -8.77 9.12 14.32
CA GLY A 216 -9.00 10.53 14.05
C GLY A 216 -10.11 10.88 13.06
N ALA A 217 -10.93 9.93 12.62
CA ALA A 217 -12.10 10.26 11.80
C ALA A 217 -13.06 11.18 12.56
N ALA A 218 -13.49 12.28 11.93
CA ALA A 218 -14.48 13.21 12.49
C ALA A 218 -15.89 12.59 12.57
N ALA A 219 -16.21 11.71 11.63
CA ALA A 219 -17.39 10.85 11.67
C ALA A 219 -17.16 9.57 10.86
N VAL A 220 -17.81 8.50 11.30
CA VAL A 220 -17.74 7.19 10.64
C VAL A 220 -19.16 6.72 10.32
N ILE A 221 -19.41 6.41 9.07
CA ILE A 221 -20.74 6.14 8.51
C ILE A 221 -20.84 4.68 8.07
N ASN A 222 -21.85 3.98 8.54
CA ASN A 222 -22.19 2.66 8.03
C ASN A 222 -23.13 2.79 6.82
N PRO A 223 -22.69 2.47 5.60
CA PRO A 223 -23.51 2.62 4.40
C PRO A 223 -24.68 1.65 4.31
N THR A 224 -24.70 0.59 5.15
CA THR A 224 -25.79 -0.37 5.21
C THR A 224 -26.94 0.09 6.13
N GLU A 225 -26.68 1.03 7.03
CA GLU A 225 -27.67 1.56 8.01
C GLU A 225 -28.16 2.95 7.60
N THR A 226 -27.27 3.77 7.02
CA THR A 226 -27.57 5.16 6.70
C THR A 226 -27.10 5.52 5.29
N ASN A 227 -27.70 6.54 4.70
CA ASN A 227 -27.26 7.07 3.40
C ASN A 227 -26.05 8.00 3.58
N PRO A 228 -24.83 7.62 3.12
CA PRO A 228 -23.62 8.43 3.34
C PRO A 228 -23.74 9.85 2.76
N GLY A 229 -24.43 10.01 1.62
CA GLY A 229 -24.60 11.31 0.99
C GLY A 229 -25.46 12.28 1.80
N LYS A 230 -26.48 11.77 2.53
CA LYS A 230 -27.31 12.56 3.43
C LYS A 230 -26.55 12.93 4.71
N GLU A 231 -25.83 11.94 5.29
CA GLU A 231 -25.08 12.17 6.53
C GLU A 231 -23.92 13.17 6.32
N ILE A 232 -23.12 13.04 5.25
CA ILE A 232 -22.04 13.98 4.97
C ILE A 232 -22.62 15.38 4.64
N ALA A 233 -23.72 15.45 3.90
CA ALA A 233 -24.38 16.74 3.65
C ALA A 233 -24.82 17.40 4.97
N LYS A 234 -25.38 16.65 5.92
CA LYS A 234 -25.73 17.18 7.25
C LYS A 234 -24.51 17.68 8.02
N LEU A 235 -23.40 16.93 8.01
CA LEU A 235 -22.17 17.27 8.71
C LEU A 235 -21.40 18.45 8.09
N THR A 236 -21.74 18.83 6.86
CA THR A 236 -21.12 19.90 6.06
C THR A 236 -22.09 20.99 5.63
N GLU A 237 -23.21 21.16 6.33
CA GLU A 237 -24.22 22.21 6.07
C GLU A 237 -24.70 22.24 4.60
N GLY A 238 -24.81 21.05 3.98
CA GLY A 238 -25.25 20.86 2.60
C GLY A 238 -24.12 20.87 1.55
N LEU A 239 -22.91 21.30 1.90
CA LEU A 239 -21.80 21.48 0.94
C LEU A 239 -21.22 20.14 0.46
N ARG A 240 -21.27 19.09 1.31
CA ARG A 240 -20.59 17.80 1.11
C ARG A 240 -19.06 17.91 1.19
N SER A 241 -18.33 16.80 0.95
CA SER A 241 -16.87 16.83 1.04
C SER A 241 -16.24 17.49 -0.20
N ASP A 242 -15.11 18.19 0.02
CA ASP A 242 -14.32 18.81 -1.05
C ASP A 242 -13.53 17.76 -1.83
N LEU A 243 -13.25 16.61 -1.18
CA LEU A 243 -12.45 15.54 -1.73
C LEU A 243 -13.00 14.19 -1.25
N ALA A 244 -12.99 13.17 -2.12
CA ALA A 244 -13.20 11.80 -1.73
C ALA A 244 -12.09 10.89 -2.25
N PHE A 245 -11.69 9.91 -1.42
CA PHE A 245 -10.84 8.80 -1.85
C PHE A 245 -11.68 7.53 -1.96
N ASP A 246 -11.68 6.90 -3.14
CA ASP A 246 -12.17 5.54 -3.32
C ASP A 246 -11.02 4.56 -3.08
N CYS A 247 -11.00 3.96 -1.89
CA CYS A 247 -9.99 2.98 -1.49
C CYS A 247 -10.48 1.52 -1.63
N VAL A 248 -11.58 1.30 -2.35
CA VAL A 248 -12.17 -0.03 -2.59
C VAL A 248 -12.01 -0.48 -4.04
N GLY A 249 -12.30 0.40 -5.01
CA GLY A 249 -12.17 0.10 -6.43
C GLY A 249 -13.30 -0.77 -6.98
N ASN A 250 -14.55 -0.49 -6.62
CA ASN A 250 -15.72 -1.14 -7.22
C ASN A 250 -16.85 -0.14 -7.49
N GLN A 251 -17.85 -0.54 -8.29
CA GLN A 251 -18.94 0.35 -8.68
C GLN A 251 -19.68 0.99 -7.49
N PRO A 252 -20.09 0.25 -6.43
CA PRO A 252 -20.76 0.87 -5.28
C PRO A 252 -19.92 1.91 -4.54
N ALA A 253 -18.60 1.70 -4.44
CA ALA A 253 -17.68 2.63 -3.80
C ALA A 253 -17.49 3.90 -4.63
N PHE A 254 -17.28 3.76 -5.94
CA PHE A 254 -17.18 4.90 -6.85
C PHE A 254 -18.48 5.74 -6.85
N ASP A 255 -19.65 5.09 -6.94
CA ASP A 255 -20.94 5.76 -6.85
C ASP A 255 -21.12 6.51 -5.53
N THR A 256 -20.64 5.91 -4.44
CA THR A 256 -20.66 6.54 -3.12
C THR A 256 -19.76 7.78 -3.13
N ALA A 257 -18.51 7.67 -3.62
CA ALA A 257 -17.59 8.81 -3.73
C ALA A 257 -18.19 9.97 -4.55
N VAL A 258 -18.88 9.68 -5.64
CA VAL A 258 -19.59 10.68 -6.43
C VAL A 258 -20.74 11.32 -5.65
N LYS A 259 -21.48 10.56 -4.85
CA LYS A 259 -22.65 11.04 -4.08
C LYS A 259 -22.28 11.90 -2.88
N ILE A 260 -21.15 11.59 -2.22
CA ILE A 260 -20.71 12.27 -0.99
C ILE A 260 -19.89 13.53 -1.22
N THR A 261 -19.41 13.77 -2.43
CA THR A 261 -18.64 14.96 -2.80
C THR A 261 -19.51 16.12 -3.25
N GLY A 262 -19.04 17.33 -2.97
CA GLY A 262 -19.67 18.59 -3.38
C GLY A 262 -19.44 18.98 -4.84
N ARG A 263 -19.75 20.24 -5.17
CA ARG A 263 -19.44 20.85 -6.48
C ARG A 263 -17.94 21.14 -6.56
N ARG A 264 -17.33 20.99 -7.73
CA ARG A 264 -15.89 21.17 -7.98
C ARG A 264 -14.99 20.29 -7.09
N ALA A 265 -15.57 19.25 -6.49
CA ALA A 265 -14.82 18.32 -5.67
C ALA A 265 -13.94 17.39 -6.51
N VAL A 266 -12.88 16.89 -5.89
CA VAL A 266 -11.98 15.89 -6.49
C VAL A 266 -12.37 14.50 -5.98
N ILE A 267 -12.38 13.51 -6.86
CA ILE A 267 -12.52 12.08 -6.52
C ILE A 267 -11.20 11.41 -6.91
N CYS A 268 -10.44 10.98 -5.92
CA CYS A 268 -9.18 10.26 -6.13
C CYS A 268 -9.43 8.75 -5.98
N VAL A 269 -9.27 8.00 -7.05
CA VAL A 269 -9.41 6.54 -7.05
C VAL A 269 -8.06 5.92 -6.74
N VAL A 270 -8.00 5.17 -5.65
CA VAL A 270 -6.82 4.44 -5.15
C VAL A 270 -7.04 2.93 -5.22
N GLY A 271 -8.28 2.49 -5.02
CA GLY A 271 -8.67 1.08 -5.10
C GLY A 271 -8.55 0.54 -6.52
N LEU A 272 -7.97 -0.66 -6.64
CA LEU A 272 -7.83 -1.34 -7.92
C LEU A 272 -9.14 -2.02 -8.33
N SER A 273 -9.66 -1.71 -9.52
CA SER A 273 -10.77 -2.43 -10.13
C SER A 273 -10.30 -3.24 -11.33
N LEU A 274 -10.61 -4.53 -11.34
CA LEU A 274 -10.38 -5.41 -12.50
C LEU A 274 -11.61 -5.45 -13.45
N LYS A 275 -12.71 -4.83 -13.02
CA LYS A 275 -13.94 -4.74 -13.81
C LYS A 275 -14.15 -3.30 -14.27
N PRO A 276 -14.76 -3.07 -15.43
CA PRO A 276 -15.17 -1.74 -15.84
C PRO A 276 -16.06 -1.06 -14.79
N ILE A 277 -15.86 0.25 -14.61
CA ILE A 277 -16.66 1.10 -13.74
C ILE A 277 -17.48 2.05 -14.62
N GLU A 278 -18.79 2.06 -14.45
CA GLU A 278 -19.69 3.00 -15.10
C GLU A 278 -19.54 4.38 -14.48
N VAL A 279 -19.32 5.39 -15.31
CA VAL A 279 -19.12 6.77 -14.86
C VAL A 279 -20.43 7.55 -15.03
N PRO A 280 -21.03 8.09 -13.96
CA PRO A 280 -22.24 8.91 -14.04
C PRO A 280 -21.91 10.31 -14.59
N PHE A 281 -21.60 10.37 -15.88
CA PHE A 281 -21.04 11.53 -16.57
C PHE A 281 -21.80 12.83 -16.29
N ILE A 282 -23.13 12.80 -16.41
CA ILE A 282 -23.95 14.01 -16.22
C ILE A 282 -23.80 14.64 -14.81
N ARG A 283 -23.57 13.79 -13.79
CA ARG A 283 -23.35 14.28 -12.43
C ARG A 283 -21.96 14.88 -12.24
N LEU A 284 -20.94 14.30 -12.88
CA LEU A 284 -19.59 14.85 -12.84
C LEU A 284 -19.54 16.15 -13.60
N TRP A 285 -20.03 16.16 -14.83
CA TRP A 285 -20.06 17.34 -15.69
C TRP A 285 -20.88 18.51 -15.10
N GLY A 286 -22.12 18.27 -14.66
CA GLY A 286 -22.99 19.30 -14.13
C GLY A 286 -22.55 19.92 -12.80
N HIS A 287 -21.60 19.28 -12.12
CA HIS A 287 -20.99 19.78 -10.88
C HIS A 287 -19.51 20.14 -11.04
N GLU A 288 -18.95 20.09 -12.25
CA GLU A 288 -17.52 20.33 -12.53
C GLU A 288 -16.60 19.50 -11.63
N LYS A 289 -16.94 18.22 -11.39
CA LYS A 289 -16.12 17.35 -10.54
C LYS A 289 -14.94 16.79 -11.32
N GLU A 290 -13.81 16.66 -10.64
CA GLU A 290 -12.62 16.01 -11.18
C GLU A 290 -12.53 14.57 -10.70
N VAL A 291 -12.08 13.66 -11.58
CA VAL A 291 -11.68 12.30 -11.22
C VAL A 291 -10.20 12.14 -11.52
N THR A 292 -9.44 11.75 -10.53
CA THR A 292 -8.01 11.44 -10.67
C THR A 292 -7.71 10.04 -10.14
N PHE A 293 -6.55 9.51 -10.49
CA PHE A 293 -6.11 8.19 -10.09
C PHE A 293 -4.76 8.28 -9.38
N SER A 294 -4.56 7.41 -8.40
CA SER A 294 -3.29 7.25 -7.70
C SER A 294 -2.85 5.79 -7.81
N SER A 295 -1.63 5.57 -8.28
CA SER A 295 -1.04 4.24 -8.43
C SER A 295 0.36 4.25 -7.82
N GLY A 296 0.59 3.38 -6.84
CA GLY A 296 1.89 3.27 -6.18
C GLY A 296 2.35 4.58 -5.54
N TYR A 297 3.60 4.95 -5.79
CA TYR A 297 4.30 6.10 -5.19
C TYR A 297 5.49 6.52 -6.06
N GLU A 298 6.08 7.67 -5.77
CA GLU A 298 7.30 8.19 -6.41
C GLU A 298 8.38 8.44 -5.35
N ASP A 299 8.32 9.58 -4.69
CA ASP A 299 9.30 10.09 -3.71
C ASP A 299 8.74 10.15 -2.27
N GLU A 300 7.66 9.44 -1.97
CA GLU A 300 6.91 9.58 -0.72
C GLU A 300 7.47 8.76 0.44
N PHE A 301 8.45 7.86 0.23
CA PHE A 301 9.06 7.06 1.31
C PHE A 301 9.66 7.92 2.45
N PRO A 302 10.45 8.98 2.18
CA PRO A 302 10.95 9.84 3.25
C PRO A 302 9.84 10.50 4.07
N ALA A 303 8.75 10.93 3.41
CA ALA A 303 7.59 11.50 4.10
C ALA A 303 6.86 10.46 4.95
N ALA A 304 6.68 9.24 4.45
CA ALA A 304 6.09 8.13 5.18
C ALA A 304 6.92 7.79 6.44
N ILE A 305 8.24 7.68 6.32
CA ILE A 305 9.15 7.46 7.45
C ILE A 305 9.02 8.60 8.48
N SER A 306 9.00 9.86 8.03
CA SER A 306 8.83 11.02 8.93
C SER A 306 7.49 10.98 9.67
N TYR A 307 6.39 10.65 8.98
CA TYR A 307 5.07 10.57 9.62
C TYR A 307 4.99 9.49 10.69
N LEU A 308 5.68 8.38 10.51
CA LEU A 308 5.79 7.32 11.51
C LEU A 308 6.71 7.76 12.66
N ALA A 309 7.88 8.31 12.35
CA ALA A 309 8.86 8.75 13.34
C ALA A 309 8.32 9.84 14.29
N ASP A 310 7.46 10.72 13.78
CA ASP A 310 6.82 11.82 14.53
C ASP A 310 5.45 11.40 15.12
N HIS A 311 5.05 10.13 15.00
CA HIS A 311 3.76 9.60 15.46
C HIS A 311 2.53 10.34 14.90
N ARG A 312 2.65 11.01 13.75
CA ARG A 312 1.51 11.63 13.03
C ARG A 312 0.60 10.59 12.40
N VAL A 313 1.13 9.42 12.08
CA VAL A 313 0.41 8.25 11.62
C VAL A 313 0.64 7.10 12.62
N LYS A 314 -0.44 6.49 13.09
CA LYS A 314 -0.45 5.42 14.09
C LYS A 314 -0.85 4.12 13.43
N VAL A 315 0.09 3.23 13.25
CA VAL A 315 -0.13 1.96 12.52
C VAL A 315 -0.35 0.76 13.45
N GLU A 316 -0.06 0.88 14.74
CA GLU A 316 -0.13 -0.22 15.71
C GLU A 316 -1.56 -0.80 15.80
N LYS A 317 -2.58 0.08 15.68
CA LYS A 317 -4.00 -0.35 15.69
C LYS A 317 -4.44 -1.05 14.41
N LEU A 318 -3.66 -0.96 13.35
CA LEU A 318 -3.93 -1.61 12.08
C LEU A 318 -3.43 -3.06 12.06
N ILE A 319 -2.51 -3.41 12.97
CA ILE A 319 -1.97 -4.77 13.09
C ILE A 319 -3.02 -5.65 13.75
N SER A 320 -3.60 -6.56 12.97
CA SER A 320 -4.63 -7.49 13.45
C SER A 320 -4.06 -8.80 13.95
N ALA A 321 -2.90 -9.21 13.42
CA ALA A 321 -2.19 -10.41 13.82
C ALA A 321 -0.71 -10.34 13.41
N SER A 322 0.11 -11.13 14.13
CA SER A 322 1.52 -11.39 13.83
C SER A 322 1.70 -12.90 13.76
N ILE A 323 2.31 -13.39 12.68
CA ILE A 323 2.46 -14.82 12.41
C ILE A 323 3.89 -15.15 11.97
N GLY A 324 4.32 -16.40 12.19
CA GLY A 324 5.55 -16.91 11.60
C GLY A 324 5.38 -17.26 10.11
N LEU A 325 6.47 -17.25 9.36
CA LEU A 325 6.51 -17.55 7.92
C LEU A 325 5.88 -18.90 7.58
N ASP A 326 6.10 -19.93 8.41
CA ASP A 326 5.51 -21.25 8.25
C ASP A 326 3.97 -21.24 8.25
N LYS A 327 3.35 -20.18 8.72
CA LYS A 327 1.89 -19.98 8.81
C LYS A 327 1.34 -18.99 7.80
N LEU A 328 2.15 -18.53 6.85
CA LEU A 328 1.80 -17.50 5.88
C LEU A 328 0.47 -17.80 5.18
N VAL A 329 0.29 -19.00 4.63
CA VAL A 329 -0.92 -19.36 3.89
C VAL A 329 -2.10 -19.57 4.84
N GLU A 330 -1.92 -20.45 5.85
CA GLU A 330 -3.00 -20.89 6.76
C GLU A 330 -3.56 -19.75 7.62
N LYS A 331 -2.65 -18.91 8.21
CA LYS A 331 -3.03 -17.86 9.17
C LYS A 331 -2.90 -16.43 8.61
N GLY A 332 -2.34 -16.28 7.42
CA GLY A 332 -2.15 -15.00 6.75
C GLY A 332 -3.08 -14.83 5.54
N ILE A 333 -2.77 -15.51 4.45
CA ILE A 333 -3.43 -15.31 3.15
C ILE A 333 -4.90 -15.74 3.19
N ILE A 334 -5.18 -16.97 3.62
CA ILE A 334 -6.55 -17.52 3.65
C ILE A 334 -7.49 -16.68 4.54
N PRO A 335 -7.14 -16.32 5.79
CA PRO A 335 -7.99 -15.48 6.63
C PRO A 335 -8.25 -14.08 6.04
N LEU A 336 -7.27 -13.47 5.36
CA LEU A 336 -7.47 -12.19 4.69
C LEU A 336 -8.41 -12.29 3.49
N ILE A 337 -8.46 -13.43 2.81
CA ILE A 337 -9.37 -13.69 1.70
C ILE A 337 -10.78 -14.00 2.20
N GLU A 338 -10.93 -14.90 3.18
CA GLU A 338 -12.21 -15.45 3.62
C GLU A 338 -12.90 -14.62 4.71
N ALA A 339 -12.09 -14.06 5.63
CA ALA A 339 -12.56 -13.34 6.80
C ALA A 339 -11.97 -11.92 6.88
N GLY A 340 -11.77 -11.26 5.75
CA GLY A 340 -11.22 -9.90 5.67
C GLY A 340 -11.97 -8.85 6.49
N GLU A 341 -13.14 -9.20 7.03
CA GLU A 341 -13.91 -8.38 7.97
C GLU A 341 -13.22 -8.24 9.34
N LYS A 342 -12.44 -9.23 9.73
CA LYS A 342 -11.79 -9.30 11.05
C LYS A 342 -10.35 -8.78 11.05
N HIS A 343 -9.76 -8.69 9.86
CA HIS A 343 -8.35 -8.36 9.70
C HIS A 343 -8.16 -7.10 8.88
N VAL A 344 -7.21 -6.24 9.30
CA VAL A 344 -6.76 -5.08 8.54
C VAL A 344 -5.39 -5.37 7.94
N LYS A 345 -4.38 -5.63 8.78
CA LYS A 345 -3.03 -5.99 8.34
C LYS A 345 -2.51 -7.17 9.19
N ILE A 346 -1.93 -8.15 8.53
CA ILE A 346 -1.20 -9.26 9.16
C ILE A 346 0.27 -9.09 8.84
N LEU A 347 1.09 -9.16 9.87
CA LEU A 347 2.55 -9.12 9.79
C LEU A 347 3.12 -10.53 9.86
N VAL A 348 4.12 -10.80 9.02
CA VAL A 348 4.82 -12.09 8.90
C VAL A 348 6.25 -11.91 9.39
N TYR A 349 6.67 -12.77 10.30
CA TYR A 349 8.04 -12.84 10.84
C TYR A 349 8.71 -14.10 10.25
N PRO A 350 9.81 -13.93 9.53
CA PRO A 350 10.55 -15.04 8.94
C PRO A 350 11.19 -15.99 9.95
#